data_8f7e6e55d1e7f61f01027b90b3c00cf7
#
_entry.id   8f7e6e55d1e7f61f01027b90b3c00cf7
#
_cell.length_a   1.000
_cell.length_b   1.000
_cell.length_c   1.000
_cell.angle_alpha   90.00
_cell.angle_beta   90.00
_cell.angle_gamma   90.00
#
_symmetry.space_group_name_H-M   'P 1'
#
loop_
_entity.id
_entity.type
_entity.pdbx_description
1 polymer ?
#
loop_
_entity_poly.entity_id
_entity_poly.type
_entity_poly.pdbx_seq_one_letter_code
_entity_poly.pdbx_strand_id
1 'polypeptide(L)'
;MAASKATFRYPVKKPVIPTRVQRWGNGKIPRLRLKKAQCGAVVFRPVAKALDDMFFDALDDGVVLKSLGGGYRDYARQEALWYDRMTLDKAEGKKPLVRRVWQGRTWYLKKMAPVAVPGTSNHGWGLSVDFDLSDPKTYAWLDRHAPSYGFFMEAKPTRPDGDKNPYFEPWHWTKVDA
;
A
#
# COMPACT_ATOMS: atom_id res chain seq x y z
N MET A 1 -16.65 32.82 -4.58
CA MET A 1 -15.56 32.45 -3.65
C MET A 1 -14.78 31.30 -4.29
N ALA A 2 -13.48 31.52 -4.60
CA ALA A 2 -12.64 30.45 -5.14
C ALA A 2 -12.41 29.43 -4.04
N ALA A 3 -12.78 28.16 -4.29
CA ALA A 3 -12.47 27.06 -3.38
C ALA A 3 -10.94 26.97 -3.23
N SER A 4 -10.45 27.15 -2.01
CA SER A 4 -9.04 26.97 -1.68
C SER A 4 -8.65 25.54 -2.11
N LYS A 5 -7.68 25.40 -3.03
CA LYS A 5 -7.12 24.10 -3.36
C LYS A 5 -6.54 23.48 -2.09
N ALA A 6 -7.14 22.40 -1.63
CA ALA A 6 -6.62 21.67 -0.47
C ALA A 6 -5.16 21.30 -0.74
N THR A 7 -4.25 21.79 0.10
CA THR A 7 -2.83 21.44 0.02
C THR A 7 -2.63 20.13 0.75
N PHE A 8 -2.34 19.03 0.02
CA PHE A 8 -2.03 17.74 0.59
C PHE A 8 -0.59 17.67 1.11
N ARG A 9 -0.37 16.96 2.22
CA ARG A 9 0.93 16.82 2.89
C ARG A 9 1.79 15.73 2.28
N TYR A 10 1.15 14.68 1.73
CA TYR A 10 1.80 13.47 1.21
C TYR A 10 2.78 12.87 2.23
N PRO A 11 2.31 12.42 3.40
CA PRO A 11 3.16 11.92 4.46
C PRO A 11 3.82 10.60 4.05
N VAL A 12 5.12 10.64 3.75
CA VAL A 12 5.90 9.48 3.30
C VAL A 12 6.88 9.04 4.38
N LYS A 13 6.85 7.74 4.69
CA LYS A 13 7.82 7.10 5.60
C LYS A 13 8.00 5.64 5.23
N LYS A 14 9.24 5.13 5.30
CA LYS A 14 9.53 3.71 5.07
C LYS A 14 9.15 2.89 6.30
N PRO A 15 8.48 1.74 6.13
CA PRO A 15 8.16 0.86 7.23
C PRO A 15 9.41 0.15 7.77
N VAL A 16 9.41 -0.06 9.08
CA VAL A 16 10.33 -0.99 9.74
C VAL A 16 9.61 -2.33 9.86
N ILE A 17 10.13 -3.37 9.20
CA ILE A 17 9.50 -4.69 9.24
C ILE A 17 9.79 -5.33 10.61
N PRO A 18 8.76 -5.66 11.42
CA PRO A 18 8.98 -6.24 12.73
C PRO A 18 9.70 -7.60 12.65
N THR A 19 10.73 -7.82 13.47
CA THR A 19 11.49 -9.07 13.50
C THR A 19 10.59 -10.30 13.68
N ARG A 20 9.50 -10.16 14.46
CA ARG A 20 8.52 -11.23 14.69
C ARG A 20 7.78 -11.67 13.43
N VAL A 21 7.62 -10.83 12.39
CA VAL A 21 7.02 -11.23 11.10
C VAL A 21 8.06 -11.71 10.12
N GLN A 22 9.30 -11.22 10.18
CA GLN A 22 10.39 -11.61 9.29
C GLN A 22 10.65 -13.13 9.34
N ARG A 23 10.53 -13.75 10.52
CA ARG A 23 10.75 -15.21 10.72
C ARG A 23 9.83 -16.11 9.90
N TRP A 24 8.64 -15.64 9.49
CA TRP A 24 7.74 -16.42 8.62
C TRP A 24 8.01 -16.21 7.14
N GLY A 25 8.71 -15.12 6.80
CA GLY A 25 8.90 -14.67 5.43
C GLY A 25 7.69 -13.90 4.88
N ASN A 26 7.97 -13.09 3.87
CA ASN A 26 6.97 -12.27 3.22
C ASN A 26 5.91 -13.13 2.51
N GLY A 27 4.64 -12.83 2.78
CA GLY A 27 3.51 -13.58 2.22
C GLY A 27 3.28 -14.96 2.87
N LYS A 28 3.95 -15.28 3.99
CA LYS A 28 3.86 -16.57 4.68
C LYS A 28 3.42 -16.45 6.14
N ILE A 29 2.76 -15.36 6.51
CA ILE A 29 2.25 -15.16 7.88
C ILE A 29 1.14 -16.17 8.17
N PRO A 30 1.21 -16.94 9.28
CA PRO A 30 0.16 -17.88 9.66
C PRO A 30 -1.19 -17.19 9.86
N ARG A 31 -2.29 -17.79 9.39
CA ARG A 31 -3.65 -17.21 9.44
C ARG A 31 -4.05 -16.76 10.85
N LEU A 32 -3.68 -17.51 11.87
CA LEU A 32 -3.97 -17.17 13.28
C LEU A 32 -3.27 -15.86 13.75
N ARG A 33 -2.27 -15.39 13.03
CA ARG A 33 -1.57 -14.11 13.28
C ARG A 33 -2.14 -12.94 12.48
N LEU A 34 -3.11 -13.21 11.64
CA LEU A 34 -3.86 -12.21 10.89
C LEU A 34 -5.17 -11.88 11.61
N LYS A 35 -5.70 -10.69 11.37
CA LYS A 35 -7.01 -10.24 11.87
C LYS A 35 -7.66 -9.37 10.78
N LYS A 36 -8.98 -9.54 10.58
CA LYS A 36 -9.77 -8.64 9.76
C LYS A 36 -10.12 -7.40 10.60
N ALA A 37 -9.76 -6.22 10.11
CA ALA A 37 -10.07 -4.92 10.69
C ALA A 37 -11.47 -4.43 10.26
N GLN A 38 -11.99 -3.39 10.92
CA GLN A 38 -13.31 -2.81 10.66
C GLN A 38 -13.47 -2.29 9.23
N CYS A 39 -12.42 -1.71 8.64
CA CYS A 39 -12.41 -1.28 7.24
C CYS A 39 -12.45 -2.43 6.22
N GLY A 40 -12.48 -3.70 6.69
CA GLY A 40 -12.52 -4.91 5.86
C GLY A 40 -11.15 -5.50 5.49
N ALA A 41 -10.04 -4.80 5.75
CA ALA A 41 -8.70 -5.30 5.47
C ALA A 41 -8.31 -6.44 6.41
N VAL A 42 -7.64 -7.48 5.88
CA VAL A 42 -6.96 -8.49 6.69
C VAL A 42 -5.51 -8.05 6.86
N VAL A 43 -5.04 -7.90 8.09
CA VAL A 43 -3.69 -7.41 8.38
C VAL A 43 -3.02 -8.25 9.48
N PHE A 44 -1.73 -8.04 9.70
CA PHE A 44 -1.04 -8.60 10.86
C PHE A 44 -1.73 -8.12 12.14
N ARG A 45 -2.04 -9.04 13.06
CA ARG A 45 -2.90 -8.79 14.23
C ARG A 45 -2.56 -7.51 15.03
N PRO A 46 -1.28 -7.17 15.30
CA PRO A 46 -0.96 -5.91 16.00
C PRO A 46 -1.31 -4.64 15.21
N VAL A 47 -1.32 -4.71 13.87
CA VAL A 47 -1.69 -3.58 13.00
C VAL A 47 -3.20 -3.31 13.05
N ALA A 48 -4.00 -4.37 13.26
CA ALA A 48 -5.46 -4.28 13.22
C ALA A 48 -6.02 -3.31 14.27
N LYS A 49 -5.39 -3.22 15.47
CA LYS A 49 -5.87 -2.29 16.50
C LYS A 49 -5.76 -0.83 16.04
N ALA A 50 -4.58 -0.41 15.59
CA ALA A 50 -4.39 0.97 15.11
C ALA A 50 -5.29 1.28 13.89
N LEU A 51 -5.56 0.27 13.06
CA LEU A 51 -6.45 0.40 11.91
C LEU A 51 -7.92 0.51 12.33
N ASP A 52 -8.33 -0.21 13.38
CA ASP A 52 -9.67 -0.11 13.96
C ASP A 52 -9.86 1.25 14.66
N ASP A 53 -8.88 1.72 15.45
CA ASP A 53 -8.90 3.04 16.09
C ASP A 53 -9.05 4.14 14.99
N MET A 54 -8.23 4.07 13.95
CA MET A 54 -8.30 4.99 12.80
C MET A 54 -9.66 4.94 12.08
N PHE A 55 -10.27 3.76 11.96
CA PHE A 55 -11.59 3.58 11.33
C PHE A 55 -12.68 4.29 12.14
N PHE A 56 -12.71 4.14 13.47
CA PHE A 56 -13.72 4.74 14.32
C PHE A 56 -13.61 6.26 14.36
N ASP A 57 -12.40 6.80 14.49
CA ASP A 57 -12.20 8.26 14.49
C ASP A 57 -12.57 8.88 13.12
N ALA A 58 -12.30 8.17 12.01
CA ALA A 58 -12.75 8.61 10.70
C ALA A 58 -14.29 8.60 10.59
N LEU A 59 -14.93 7.58 11.17
CA LEU A 59 -16.39 7.47 11.18
C LEU A 59 -17.03 8.62 11.98
N ASP A 60 -16.45 8.98 13.11
CA ASP A 60 -16.89 10.12 13.93
C ASP A 60 -16.76 11.45 13.18
N ASP A 61 -15.74 11.58 12.30
CA ASP A 61 -15.56 12.71 11.38
C ASP A 61 -16.45 12.61 10.11
N GLY A 62 -17.33 11.62 10.02
CA GLY A 62 -18.24 11.41 8.88
C GLY A 62 -17.55 10.82 7.63
N VAL A 63 -16.42 10.14 7.80
CA VAL A 63 -15.67 9.47 6.73
C VAL A 63 -15.66 7.96 6.96
N VAL A 64 -16.12 7.18 5.99
CA VAL A 64 -16.13 5.72 6.07
C VAL A 64 -14.93 5.13 5.36
N LEU A 65 -13.95 4.64 6.11
CA LEU A 65 -12.78 3.98 5.55
C LEU A 65 -13.14 2.56 5.10
N LYS A 66 -12.95 2.26 3.82
CA LYS A 66 -13.16 0.92 3.23
C LYS A 66 -11.87 0.45 2.56
N SER A 67 -11.53 -0.82 2.70
CA SER A 67 -10.39 -1.38 1.97
C SER A 67 -10.79 -1.88 0.58
N LEU A 68 -9.92 -1.66 -0.41
CA LEU A 68 -10.03 -2.20 -1.77
C LEU A 68 -9.42 -3.62 -1.81
N GLY A 69 -10.20 -4.63 -1.51
CA GLY A 69 -9.80 -6.03 -1.74
C GLY A 69 -8.80 -6.63 -0.75
N GLY A 70 -8.68 -6.06 0.45
CA GLY A 70 -7.92 -6.63 1.54
C GLY A 70 -6.55 -5.98 1.79
N GLY A 71 -5.92 -6.38 2.90
CA GLY A 71 -4.60 -5.90 3.32
C GLY A 71 -3.51 -6.94 3.02
N TYR A 72 -3.52 -8.05 3.78
CA TYR A 72 -2.54 -9.11 3.63
C TYR A 72 -2.63 -9.80 2.26
N ARG A 73 -1.47 -9.98 1.65
CA ARG A 73 -1.31 -10.70 0.38
C ARG A 73 -0.33 -11.84 0.59
N ASP A 74 -0.76 -13.08 0.41
CA ASP A 74 0.14 -14.22 0.46
C ASP A 74 1.12 -14.24 -0.73
N TYR A 75 2.16 -15.07 -0.60
CA TYR A 75 3.23 -15.14 -1.61
C TYR A 75 2.69 -15.57 -2.98
N ALA A 76 1.82 -16.58 -3.03
CA ALA A 76 1.29 -17.10 -4.28
C ALA A 76 0.46 -16.04 -5.03
N ARG A 77 -0.37 -15.27 -4.29
CA ARG A 77 -1.13 -14.17 -4.89
C ARG A 77 -0.22 -13.03 -5.36
N GLN A 78 0.86 -12.72 -4.63
CA GLN A 78 1.85 -11.73 -5.07
C GLN A 78 2.56 -12.18 -6.35
N GLU A 79 2.93 -13.45 -6.44
CA GLU A 79 3.56 -14.04 -7.62
C GLU A 79 2.59 -14.06 -8.83
N ALA A 80 1.34 -14.42 -8.63
CA ALA A 80 0.31 -14.36 -9.67
C ALA A 80 0.14 -12.93 -10.22
N LEU A 81 0.10 -11.91 -9.34
CA LEU A 81 0.06 -10.51 -9.76
C LEU A 81 1.32 -10.08 -10.52
N TRP A 82 2.48 -10.63 -10.15
CA TRP A 82 3.72 -10.38 -10.86
C TRP A 82 3.63 -10.86 -12.31
N TYR A 83 3.26 -12.12 -12.54
CA TYR A 83 3.12 -12.67 -13.89
C TYR A 83 2.01 -12.00 -14.71
N ASP A 84 0.95 -11.53 -14.03
CA ASP A 84 -0.11 -10.77 -14.69
C ASP A 84 0.36 -9.39 -15.19
N ARG A 85 1.21 -8.68 -14.43
CA ARG A 85 1.57 -7.29 -14.68
C ARG A 85 2.95 -7.08 -15.29
N MET A 86 3.86 -8.04 -15.15
CA MET A 86 5.24 -7.95 -15.60
C MET A 86 5.52 -8.88 -16.77
N THR A 87 6.46 -8.51 -17.62
CA THR A 87 6.91 -9.31 -18.76
C THR A 87 8.43 -9.28 -18.86
N LEU A 88 9.02 -10.30 -19.49
CA LEU A 88 10.43 -10.34 -19.84
C LEU A 88 10.71 -9.61 -21.17
N ASP A 89 9.69 -9.40 -21.98
CA ASP A 89 9.82 -8.66 -23.24
C ASP A 89 9.75 -7.15 -22.98
N LYS A 90 10.87 -6.48 -23.26
CA LYS A 90 11.00 -5.02 -23.13
C LYS A 90 10.05 -4.28 -24.11
N ALA A 91 9.74 -4.87 -25.26
CA ALA A 91 8.86 -4.25 -26.25
C ALA A 91 7.41 -4.13 -25.78
N GLU A 92 6.95 -5.09 -24.93
CA GLU A 92 5.65 -5.04 -24.26
C GLU A 92 5.63 -4.07 -23.06
N GLY A 93 6.77 -3.50 -22.68
CA GLY A 93 6.90 -2.62 -21.52
C GLY A 93 6.05 -1.35 -21.67
N LYS A 94 5.26 -1.03 -20.62
CA LYS A 94 4.48 0.19 -20.50
C LYS A 94 5.40 1.43 -20.40
N LYS A 95 5.01 2.52 -21.01
CA LYS A 95 5.70 3.81 -20.88
C LYS A 95 5.06 4.66 -19.75
N PRO A 96 5.86 5.37 -18.90
CA PRO A 96 7.32 5.30 -18.83
C PRO A 96 7.79 3.90 -18.42
N LEU A 97 8.97 3.48 -18.90
CA LEU A 97 9.48 2.13 -18.72
C LEU A 97 9.86 1.88 -17.24
N VAL A 98 9.07 1.06 -16.57
CA VAL A 98 9.34 0.58 -15.21
C VAL A 98 9.91 -0.83 -15.27
N ARG A 99 11.08 -1.03 -14.66
CA ARG A 99 11.76 -2.32 -14.61
C ARG A 99 12.07 -2.74 -13.19
N ARG A 100 12.10 -4.05 -12.96
CA ARG A 100 12.51 -4.67 -11.71
C ARG A 100 13.31 -5.94 -11.98
N VAL A 101 14.19 -6.33 -11.06
CA VAL A 101 14.94 -7.59 -11.15
C VAL A 101 14.32 -8.62 -10.22
N TRP A 102 14.05 -9.82 -10.73
CA TRP A 102 13.58 -10.95 -9.96
C TRP A 102 14.12 -12.25 -10.55
N GLN A 103 14.61 -13.16 -9.71
CA GLN A 103 15.25 -14.42 -10.10
C GLN A 103 16.35 -14.23 -11.16
N GLY A 104 17.20 -13.21 -10.96
CA GLY A 104 18.31 -12.89 -11.87
C GLY A 104 17.91 -12.32 -13.24
N ARG A 105 16.62 -12.09 -13.49
CA ARG A 105 16.10 -11.59 -14.77
C ARG A 105 15.51 -10.21 -14.62
N THR A 106 15.63 -9.38 -15.67
CA THR A 106 14.98 -8.06 -15.73
C THR A 106 13.58 -8.21 -16.30
N TRP A 107 12.61 -7.71 -15.55
CA TRP A 107 11.19 -7.67 -15.89
C TRP A 107 10.73 -6.25 -16.13
N TYR A 108 9.78 -6.08 -17.03
CA TYR A 108 9.21 -4.79 -17.41
C TYR A 108 7.71 -4.76 -17.10
N LEU A 109 7.22 -3.61 -16.62
CA LEU A 109 5.79 -3.43 -16.38
C LEU A 109 5.05 -3.35 -17.71
N LYS A 110 4.10 -4.25 -17.94
CA LYS A 110 3.27 -4.27 -19.17
C LYS A 110 1.90 -3.62 -18.98
N LYS A 111 1.32 -3.65 -17.79
CA LYS A 111 -0.01 -3.06 -17.53
C LYS A 111 -0.20 -2.64 -16.07
N MET A 112 -1.22 -1.80 -15.84
CA MET A 112 -1.64 -1.31 -14.52
C MET A 112 -0.55 -0.54 -13.75
N ALA A 113 -0.62 -0.52 -12.41
CA ALA A 113 0.38 0.06 -11.54
C ALA A 113 1.55 -0.90 -11.32
N PRO A 114 2.75 -0.38 -10.98
CA PRO A 114 3.89 -1.20 -10.60
C PRO A 114 3.54 -2.17 -9.47
N VAL A 115 4.12 -3.37 -9.51
CA VAL A 115 3.92 -4.41 -8.51
C VAL A 115 5.26 -4.72 -7.82
N ALA A 116 5.23 -4.93 -6.51
CA ALA A 116 6.42 -5.33 -5.75
C ALA A 116 6.93 -6.70 -6.22
N VAL A 117 8.25 -6.88 -6.18
CA VAL A 117 8.87 -8.18 -6.43
C VAL A 117 8.30 -9.21 -5.45
N PRO A 118 7.95 -10.45 -5.89
CA PRO A 118 7.48 -11.49 -4.99
C PRO A 118 8.42 -11.66 -3.78
N GLY A 119 7.85 -11.66 -2.59
CA GLY A 119 8.62 -11.70 -1.34
C GLY A 119 9.05 -10.35 -0.77
N THR A 120 8.68 -9.20 -1.38
CA THR A 120 9.09 -7.87 -0.90
C THR A 120 7.93 -6.91 -0.60
N SER A 121 6.70 -7.30 -0.91
CA SER A 121 5.52 -6.44 -0.74
C SER A 121 5.20 -6.17 0.73
N ASN A 122 4.88 -4.92 1.09
CA ASN A 122 4.42 -4.59 2.45
C ASN A 122 3.05 -5.21 2.78
N HIS A 123 2.23 -5.52 1.77
CA HIS A 123 1.05 -6.39 1.95
C HIS A 123 1.43 -7.81 2.40
N GLY A 124 2.54 -8.36 1.92
CA GLY A 124 3.03 -9.68 2.35
C GLY A 124 3.54 -9.70 3.78
N TRP A 125 3.85 -8.55 4.36
CA TRP A 125 4.14 -8.39 5.78
C TRP A 125 2.89 -8.13 6.63
N GLY A 126 1.71 -7.97 5.99
CA GLY A 126 0.46 -7.63 6.67
C GLY A 126 0.45 -6.22 7.26
N LEU A 127 1.28 -5.33 6.74
CA LEU A 127 1.45 -3.95 7.23
C LEU A 127 0.66 -2.93 6.43
N SER A 128 0.23 -3.26 5.21
CA SER A 128 -0.37 -2.30 4.28
C SER A 128 -1.85 -2.56 4.03
N VAL A 129 -2.54 -1.47 3.72
CA VAL A 129 -3.94 -1.44 3.29
C VAL A 129 -4.08 -0.52 2.09
N ASP A 130 -4.85 -0.96 1.11
CA ASP A 130 -5.32 -0.12 0.01
C ASP A 130 -6.74 0.35 0.32
N PHE A 131 -6.95 1.65 0.43
CA PHE A 131 -8.26 2.25 0.73
C PHE A 131 -9.02 2.62 -0.54
N ASP A 132 -10.35 2.48 -0.48
CA ASP A 132 -11.26 3.02 -1.48
C ASP A 132 -11.28 4.56 -1.40
N LEU A 133 -10.92 5.20 -2.49
CA LEU A 133 -10.87 6.66 -2.62
C LEU A 133 -12.00 7.21 -3.50
N SER A 134 -13.08 6.46 -3.71
CA SER A 134 -14.24 6.90 -4.48
C SER A 134 -14.91 8.13 -3.84
N ASP A 135 -14.89 8.24 -2.50
CA ASP A 135 -15.18 9.50 -1.81
C ASP A 135 -13.90 10.34 -1.66
N PRO A 136 -13.85 11.55 -2.24
CA PRO A 136 -12.68 12.42 -2.15
C PRO A 136 -12.35 12.86 -0.71
N LYS A 137 -13.31 12.80 0.23
CA LYS A 137 -13.06 13.07 1.65
C LYS A 137 -12.12 12.03 2.27
N THR A 138 -12.17 10.77 1.79
CA THR A 138 -11.34 9.68 2.30
C THR A 138 -9.85 10.01 2.18
N TYR A 139 -9.39 10.43 0.99
CA TYR A 139 -7.98 10.78 0.81
C TYR A 139 -7.58 12.00 1.66
N ALA A 140 -8.42 13.04 1.69
CA ALA A 140 -8.14 14.24 2.47
C ALA A 140 -8.04 13.96 3.97
N TRP A 141 -8.88 13.05 4.48
CA TRP A 141 -8.84 12.59 5.86
C TRP A 141 -7.58 11.78 6.15
N LEU A 142 -7.26 10.79 5.31
CA LEU A 142 -6.06 9.95 5.44
C LEU A 142 -4.78 10.79 5.40
N ASP A 143 -4.63 11.73 4.47
CA ASP A 143 -3.46 12.60 4.34
C ASP A 143 -3.20 13.41 5.63
N ARG A 144 -4.27 13.79 6.33
CA ARG A 144 -4.20 14.58 7.56
C ARG A 144 -4.00 13.74 8.82
N HIS A 145 -4.71 12.61 8.93
CA HIS A 145 -4.88 11.89 10.19
C HIS A 145 -4.15 10.54 10.26
N ALA A 146 -3.98 9.81 9.15
CA ALA A 146 -3.35 8.50 9.15
C ALA A 146 -1.94 8.45 9.81
N PRO A 147 -1.10 9.50 9.70
CA PRO A 147 0.20 9.54 10.39
C PRO A 147 0.12 9.41 11.91
N SER A 148 -0.93 9.91 12.57
CA SER A 148 -1.11 9.79 14.03
C SER A 148 -1.37 8.36 14.48
N TYR A 149 -1.85 7.49 13.57
CA TYR A 149 -2.02 6.05 13.78
C TYR A 149 -0.80 5.25 13.27
N GLY A 150 0.26 5.93 12.80
CA GLY A 150 1.48 5.33 12.27
C GLY A 150 1.34 4.78 10.85
N PHE A 151 0.32 5.21 10.07
CA PHE A 151 0.18 4.86 8.66
C PHE A 151 0.71 5.97 7.76
N PHE A 152 1.54 5.58 6.80
CA PHE A 152 2.21 6.49 5.88
C PHE A 152 2.15 5.97 4.44
N MET A 153 2.26 6.87 3.49
CA MET A 153 2.46 6.55 2.08
C MET A 153 3.91 6.12 1.81
N GLU A 154 4.16 5.41 0.73
CA GLU A 154 5.51 4.98 0.33
C GLU A 154 6.16 5.92 -0.70
N ALA A 155 5.36 6.71 -1.41
CA ALA A 155 5.85 7.62 -2.44
C ALA A 155 5.02 8.91 -2.51
N LYS A 156 5.65 10.01 -2.94
CA LYS A 156 4.98 11.27 -3.31
C LYS A 156 4.54 11.23 -4.78
N PRO A 157 3.56 12.08 -5.20
CA PRO A 157 3.07 12.13 -6.57
C PRO A 157 4.15 12.54 -7.58
N THR A 158 5.11 13.36 -7.15
CA THR A 158 6.23 13.82 -7.97
C THR A 158 7.56 13.34 -7.41
N ARG A 159 8.50 13.09 -8.28
CA ARG A 159 9.90 12.83 -7.93
C ARG A 159 10.65 14.15 -7.64
N PRO A 160 11.87 14.10 -7.07
CA PRO A 160 12.68 15.29 -6.83
C PRO A 160 12.99 16.11 -8.10
N ASP A 161 13.03 15.46 -9.28
CA ASP A 161 13.22 16.07 -10.60
C ASP A 161 11.96 16.77 -11.14
N GLY A 162 10.85 16.73 -10.41
CA GLY A 162 9.56 17.30 -10.79
C GLY A 162 8.67 16.38 -11.62
N ASP A 163 9.20 15.28 -12.10
CA ASP A 163 8.45 14.31 -12.91
C ASP A 163 7.40 13.54 -12.10
N LYS A 164 6.36 13.06 -12.80
CA LYS A 164 5.35 12.19 -12.21
C LYS A 164 5.99 10.90 -11.67
N ASN A 165 5.72 10.59 -10.41
CA ASN A 165 6.22 9.37 -9.79
C ASN A 165 5.34 8.15 -10.17
N PRO A 166 5.86 7.17 -10.93
CA PRO A 166 5.08 5.98 -11.32
C PRO A 166 4.76 5.04 -10.16
N TYR A 167 5.40 5.24 -9.00
CA TYR A 167 5.18 4.46 -7.78
C TYR A 167 4.22 5.14 -6.81
N PHE A 168 3.66 6.30 -7.16
CA PHE A 168 2.67 6.97 -6.34
C PHE A 168 1.33 6.24 -6.40
N GLU A 169 0.91 5.73 -5.25
CA GLU A 169 -0.35 5.02 -5.05
C GLU A 169 -1.11 5.68 -3.91
N PRO A 170 -2.03 6.64 -4.17
CA PRO A 170 -2.71 7.40 -3.13
C PRO A 170 -3.59 6.55 -2.22
N TRP A 171 -3.99 5.37 -2.67
CA TRP A 171 -4.76 4.39 -1.90
C TRP A 171 -3.92 3.55 -0.94
N HIS A 172 -2.59 3.46 -1.17
CA HIS A 172 -1.69 2.55 -0.46
C HIS A 172 -1.08 3.19 0.79
N TRP A 173 -1.42 2.63 1.96
CA TRP A 173 -0.97 3.10 3.26
C TRP A 173 -0.38 1.98 4.08
N THR A 174 0.78 2.21 4.67
CA THR A 174 1.57 1.20 5.37
C THR A 174 1.85 1.62 6.81
N LYS A 175 1.60 0.73 7.77
CA LYS A 175 1.98 0.88 9.16
C LYS A 175 3.50 0.77 9.29
N VAL A 176 4.15 1.81 9.84
CA VAL A 176 5.62 1.92 9.82
C VAL A 176 6.31 1.45 11.11
N ASP A 177 5.55 1.32 12.19
CA ASP A 177 6.03 1.02 13.55
C ASP A 177 5.20 -0.09 14.23
N ALA A 178 4.94 -1.20 13.54
CA ALA A 178 4.07 -2.30 13.97
C ALA A 178 4.74 -3.31 14.94
#